data_158d9d7ff0ac4bea739dd35e23d93916
#
_entry.id   158d9d7ff0ac4bea739dd35e23d93916
#
_cell.length_a   1.000
_cell.length_b   1.000
_cell.length_c   1.000
_cell.angle_alpha   90.00
_cell.angle_beta   90.00
_cell.angle_gamma   90.00
#
_symmetry.space_group_name_H-M   'P 1'
#
loop_
_entity.id
_entity.type
_entity.pdbx_description
1 polymer ?
#
loop_
_entity_poly.entity_id
_entity_poly.type
_entity_poly.pdbx_seq_one_letter_code
_entity_poly.pdbx_strand_id
1 'polypeptide(L)'
;LVWLALVRGIRPLNELEQRIRARKPDDLSPLDESFVPEEVAPLVASINDLLNRLKASLTTQKRFLADAALQLKTPLAGLRMQADMAQRETRPAEIHRSLQLIARSSVRATHTVNQLLALARAETTGRTLPTEIIDLAHIVTEVVQDSVPRAMDKQIDLGYDGPSEVPPECLMDGNPTLLSELVRNLVDNAIHYTPNGGVVTARVLVDPFSGVQILQVEDTGPGIPENERELVLQPFYRALGTNVDGSGLGLAIVHEIAQQHGAALKMEDAHPGRHPPGLRVGVRFPNRNRPPAE
;
A
#
# COMPACT_ATOMS: atom_id res chain seq x y z
N LEU A 1 -44.71 -25.06 -34.10
CA LEU A 1 -43.33 -25.58 -34.04
C LEU A 1 -42.35 -24.48 -33.52
N VAL A 2 -42.32 -23.28 -34.15
CA VAL A 2 -41.44 -22.19 -33.79
C VAL A 2 -41.65 -21.69 -32.34
N TRP A 3 -42.91 -21.57 -31.91
CA TRP A 3 -43.27 -21.12 -30.55
C TRP A 3 -42.80 -22.10 -29.46
N LEU A 4 -42.92 -23.40 -29.72
CA LEU A 4 -42.42 -24.44 -28.79
C LEU A 4 -40.88 -24.51 -28.69
N ALA A 5 -40.20 -24.22 -29.80
CA ALA A 5 -38.73 -24.10 -29.80
C ALA A 5 -38.28 -22.85 -29.00
N LEU A 6 -38.99 -21.73 -29.16
CA LEU A 6 -38.68 -20.49 -28.46
C LEU A 6 -38.88 -20.61 -26.93
N VAL A 7 -40.01 -21.20 -26.52
CA VAL A 7 -40.30 -21.46 -25.09
C VAL A 7 -39.30 -22.41 -24.47
N ARG A 8 -38.88 -23.42 -25.19
CA ARG A 8 -37.84 -24.39 -24.71
C ARG A 8 -36.46 -23.76 -24.64
N GLY A 9 -36.12 -22.83 -25.55
CA GLY A 9 -34.86 -22.11 -25.57
C GLY A 9 -34.74 -21.05 -24.45
N ILE A 10 -35.88 -20.43 -24.03
CA ILE A 10 -35.87 -19.38 -22.99
C ILE A 10 -35.97 -19.98 -21.55
N ARG A 11 -36.49 -21.18 -21.40
CA ARG A 11 -36.72 -21.83 -20.11
C ARG A 11 -35.47 -21.89 -19.23
N PRO A 12 -34.27 -22.29 -19.72
CA PRO A 12 -33.06 -22.33 -18.91
C PRO A 12 -32.64 -20.95 -18.39
N LEU A 13 -32.88 -19.87 -19.17
CA LEU A 13 -32.60 -18.50 -18.73
C LEU A 13 -33.49 -18.06 -17.57
N ASN A 14 -34.79 -18.42 -17.63
CA ASN A 14 -35.73 -18.13 -16.55
C ASN A 14 -35.38 -18.92 -15.27
N GLU A 15 -34.96 -20.18 -15.42
CA GLU A 15 -34.53 -21.00 -14.29
C GLU A 15 -33.23 -20.42 -13.65
N LEU A 16 -32.29 -19.95 -14.47
CA LEU A 16 -31.07 -19.27 -14.00
C LEU A 16 -31.41 -17.96 -13.27
N GLU A 17 -32.31 -17.13 -13.83
CA GLU A 17 -32.78 -15.90 -13.19
C GLU A 17 -33.40 -16.18 -11.81
N GLN A 18 -34.26 -17.17 -11.71
CA GLN A 18 -34.91 -17.56 -10.46
C GLN A 18 -33.86 -18.05 -9.42
N ARG A 19 -32.87 -18.82 -9.84
CA ARG A 19 -31.78 -19.28 -8.98
C ARG A 19 -30.94 -18.11 -8.47
N ILE A 20 -30.62 -17.13 -9.32
CA ILE A 20 -29.89 -15.92 -8.92
C ILE A 20 -30.72 -15.08 -7.96
N ARG A 21 -32.02 -14.87 -8.23
CA ARG A 21 -32.92 -14.10 -7.35
C ARG A 21 -33.20 -14.79 -6.00
N ALA A 22 -33.20 -16.10 -5.96
CA ALA A 22 -33.45 -16.87 -4.72
C ALA A 22 -32.21 -16.91 -3.78
N ARG A 23 -31.05 -16.46 -4.24
CA ARG A 23 -29.84 -16.43 -3.41
C ARG A 23 -29.92 -15.39 -2.31
N LYS A 24 -29.33 -15.72 -1.18
CA LYS A 24 -29.09 -14.74 -0.12
C LYS A 24 -28.05 -13.72 -0.58
N PRO A 25 -28.11 -12.46 -0.11
CA PRO A 25 -27.15 -11.42 -0.47
C PRO A 25 -25.67 -11.80 -0.23
N ASP A 26 -25.42 -12.65 0.74
CA ASP A 26 -24.07 -13.08 1.14
C ASP A 26 -23.61 -14.40 0.47
N ASP A 27 -24.48 -15.03 -0.35
CA ASP A 27 -24.14 -16.28 -1.02
C ASP A 27 -23.42 -16.04 -2.34
N LEU A 28 -22.08 -16.08 -2.26
CA LEU A 28 -21.16 -15.95 -3.40
C LEU A 28 -20.66 -17.31 -3.89
N SER A 29 -21.36 -18.41 -3.60
CA SER A 29 -20.97 -19.73 -4.14
C SER A 29 -21.13 -19.75 -5.67
N PRO A 30 -20.29 -20.52 -6.41
CA PRO A 30 -20.41 -20.59 -7.85
C PRO A 30 -21.79 -21.16 -8.26
N LEU A 31 -22.28 -20.73 -9.41
CA LEU A 31 -23.44 -21.32 -10.05
C LEU A 31 -23.08 -22.69 -10.60
N ASP A 32 -23.98 -23.66 -10.43
CA ASP A 32 -23.80 -25.01 -10.94
C ASP A 32 -23.91 -25.02 -12.48
N GLU A 33 -22.84 -25.43 -13.14
CA GLU A 33 -22.73 -25.50 -14.60
C GLU A 33 -23.29 -26.81 -15.18
N SER A 34 -23.56 -27.82 -14.34
CA SER A 34 -23.94 -29.15 -14.79
C SER A 34 -25.31 -29.25 -15.47
N PHE A 35 -26.17 -28.23 -15.24
CA PHE A 35 -27.55 -28.18 -15.78
C PHE A 35 -27.76 -27.03 -16.77
N VAL A 36 -26.68 -26.47 -17.29
CA VAL A 36 -26.75 -25.31 -18.18
C VAL A 36 -26.54 -25.74 -19.62
N PRO A 37 -27.40 -25.31 -20.58
CA PRO A 37 -27.17 -25.55 -22.00
C PRO A 37 -25.85 -24.95 -22.48
N GLU A 38 -25.23 -25.60 -23.48
CA GLU A 38 -23.93 -25.16 -24.04
C GLU A 38 -23.92 -23.69 -24.47
N GLU A 39 -25.07 -23.17 -24.96
CA GLU A 39 -25.20 -21.78 -25.40
C GLU A 39 -25.15 -20.78 -24.25
N VAL A 40 -25.47 -21.20 -23.03
CA VAL A 40 -25.49 -20.32 -21.83
C VAL A 40 -24.29 -20.56 -20.92
N ALA A 41 -23.57 -21.66 -21.10
CA ALA A 41 -22.42 -22.02 -20.31
C ALA A 41 -21.33 -20.91 -20.23
N PRO A 42 -20.99 -20.18 -21.34
CA PRO A 42 -20.01 -19.10 -21.26
C PRO A 42 -20.47 -17.92 -20.38
N LEU A 43 -21.77 -17.64 -20.34
CA LEU A 43 -22.35 -16.62 -19.48
C LEU A 43 -22.25 -17.00 -18.00
N VAL A 44 -22.58 -18.26 -17.68
CA VAL A 44 -22.47 -18.78 -16.30
C VAL A 44 -21.03 -18.82 -15.84
N ALA A 45 -20.08 -19.20 -16.69
CA ALA A 45 -18.66 -19.17 -16.41
C ALA A 45 -18.19 -17.72 -16.10
N SER A 46 -18.63 -16.72 -16.88
CA SER A 46 -18.33 -15.30 -16.65
C SER A 46 -18.90 -14.80 -15.32
N ILE A 47 -20.13 -15.21 -14.98
CA ILE A 47 -20.73 -14.88 -13.67
C ILE A 47 -19.95 -15.55 -12.54
N ASN A 48 -19.56 -16.80 -12.68
CA ASN A 48 -18.77 -17.50 -11.69
C ASN A 48 -17.39 -16.83 -11.46
N ASP A 49 -16.74 -16.37 -12.52
CA ASP A 49 -15.49 -15.60 -12.40
C ASP A 49 -15.72 -14.29 -11.63
N LEU A 50 -16.78 -13.56 -11.94
CA LEU A 50 -17.18 -12.34 -11.22
C LEU A 50 -17.46 -12.62 -9.73
N LEU A 51 -18.21 -13.68 -9.42
CA LEU A 51 -18.51 -14.10 -8.04
C LEU A 51 -17.23 -14.48 -7.28
N ASN A 52 -16.29 -15.16 -7.92
CA ASN A 52 -15.01 -15.52 -7.33
C ASN A 52 -14.16 -14.27 -7.04
N ARG A 53 -14.09 -13.32 -7.96
CA ARG A 53 -13.40 -12.03 -7.74
C ARG A 53 -14.04 -11.24 -6.62
N LEU A 54 -15.36 -11.17 -6.58
CA LEU A 54 -16.09 -10.49 -5.51
C LEU A 54 -15.83 -11.15 -4.14
N LYS A 55 -15.88 -12.48 -4.08
CA LYS A 55 -15.58 -13.25 -2.87
C LYS A 55 -14.15 -13.02 -2.37
N ALA A 56 -13.18 -13.01 -3.27
CA ALA A 56 -11.78 -12.71 -2.95
C ALA A 56 -11.64 -11.29 -2.40
N SER A 57 -12.25 -10.30 -3.06
CA SER A 57 -12.23 -8.90 -2.62
C SER A 57 -12.84 -8.72 -1.23
N LEU A 58 -14.04 -9.30 -0.98
CA LEU A 58 -14.68 -9.23 0.34
C LEU A 58 -13.89 -9.93 1.43
N THR A 59 -13.21 -11.03 1.10
CA THR A 59 -12.36 -11.75 2.06
C THR A 59 -11.14 -10.91 2.44
N THR A 60 -10.50 -10.28 1.47
CA THR A 60 -9.38 -9.35 1.68
C THR A 60 -9.84 -8.15 2.52
N GLN A 61 -10.99 -7.56 2.20
CA GLN A 61 -11.56 -6.43 2.96
C GLN A 61 -11.87 -6.81 4.42
N LYS A 62 -12.48 -7.99 4.66
CA LYS A 62 -12.75 -8.47 6.03
C LYS A 62 -11.47 -8.68 6.82
N ARG A 63 -10.44 -9.26 6.19
CA ARG A 63 -9.13 -9.46 6.82
C ARG A 63 -8.48 -8.12 7.15
N PHE A 64 -8.49 -7.17 6.20
CA PHE A 64 -7.98 -5.82 6.42
C PHE A 64 -8.64 -5.13 7.62
N LEU A 65 -9.98 -5.18 7.73
CA LEU A 65 -10.70 -4.58 8.85
C LEU A 65 -10.36 -5.24 10.19
N ALA A 66 -10.21 -6.57 10.22
CA ALA A 66 -9.84 -7.30 11.42
C ALA A 66 -8.42 -6.94 11.89
N ASP A 67 -7.48 -6.88 10.96
CA ASP A 67 -6.08 -6.55 11.23
C ASP A 67 -5.95 -5.07 11.65
N ALA A 68 -6.67 -4.15 10.99
CA ALA A 68 -6.75 -2.75 11.37
C ALA A 68 -7.27 -2.56 12.81
N ALA A 69 -8.35 -3.27 13.17
CA ALA A 69 -8.90 -3.24 14.52
C ALA A 69 -7.88 -3.74 15.57
N LEU A 70 -7.12 -4.79 15.25
CA LEU A 70 -6.08 -5.32 16.12
C LEU A 70 -4.92 -4.33 16.28
N GLN A 71 -4.47 -3.70 15.19
CA GLN A 71 -3.39 -2.72 15.20
C GLN A 71 -3.75 -1.43 15.95
N LEU A 72 -5.03 -1.05 15.96
CA LEU A 72 -5.50 0.09 16.75
C LEU A 72 -5.71 -0.27 18.24
N LYS A 73 -6.12 -1.50 18.54
CA LYS A 73 -6.36 -1.95 19.91
C LYS A 73 -5.11 -1.87 20.78
N THR A 74 -3.95 -2.23 20.24
CA THR A 74 -2.68 -2.27 20.98
C THR A 74 -2.25 -0.88 21.49
N PRO A 75 -2.12 0.17 20.67
CA PRO A 75 -1.75 1.51 21.16
C PRO A 75 -2.82 2.11 22.06
N LEU A 76 -4.11 1.86 21.81
CA LEU A 76 -5.20 2.34 22.65
C LEU A 76 -5.18 1.68 24.05
N ALA A 77 -4.90 0.39 24.12
CA ALA A 77 -4.72 -0.30 25.41
C ALA A 77 -3.51 0.25 26.18
N GLY A 78 -2.40 0.53 25.47
CA GLY A 78 -1.23 1.18 26.07
C GLY A 78 -1.53 2.58 26.60
N LEU A 79 -2.24 3.39 25.82
CA LEU A 79 -2.70 4.72 26.25
C LEU A 79 -3.53 4.65 27.53
N ARG A 80 -4.52 3.75 27.55
CA ARG A 80 -5.39 3.57 28.73
C ARG A 80 -4.59 3.14 29.96
N MET A 81 -3.71 2.16 29.81
CA MET A 81 -2.87 1.68 30.90
C MET A 81 -1.98 2.79 31.48
N GLN A 82 -1.34 3.60 30.62
CA GLN A 82 -0.50 4.72 31.07
C GLN A 82 -1.33 5.83 31.74
N ALA A 83 -2.54 6.11 31.25
CA ALA A 83 -3.46 7.04 31.87
C ALA A 83 -3.90 6.56 33.27
N ASP A 84 -4.27 5.29 33.41
CA ASP A 84 -4.65 4.68 34.67
C ASP A 84 -3.48 4.70 35.71
N MET A 85 -2.24 4.49 35.22
CA MET A 85 -1.03 4.59 36.05
C MET A 85 -0.80 6.02 36.51
N ALA A 86 -0.88 7.00 35.59
CA ALA A 86 -0.68 8.42 35.88
C ALA A 86 -1.71 8.93 36.91
N GLN A 87 -2.96 8.46 36.85
CA GLN A 87 -4.02 8.85 37.80
C GLN A 87 -3.78 8.33 39.24
N ARG A 88 -3.06 7.21 39.39
CA ARG A 88 -2.78 6.59 40.71
C ARG A 88 -1.44 7.01 41.28
N GLU A 89 -0.59 7.65 40.49
CA GLU A 89 0.75 8.06 40.88
C GLU A 89 0.71 9.45 41.54
N THR A 90 1.48 9.65 42.60
CA THR A 90 1.60 10.93 43.31
C THR A 90 2.93 11.63 43.09
N ARG A 91 3.93 10.91 42.56
CA ARG A 91 5.27 11.45 42.30
C ARG A 91 5.31 12.20 40.99
N PRO A 92 5.63 13.50 40.96
CA PRO A 92 5.59 14.32 39.77
C PRO A 92 6.46 13.77 38.60
N ALA A 93 7.61 13.20 38.91
CA ALA A 93 8.52 12.64 37.89
C ALA A 93 7.90 11.42 37.16
N GLU A 94 7.20 10.55 37.87
CA GLU A 94 6.55 9.37 37.28
C GLU A 94 5.27 9.75 36.52
N ILE A 95 4.55 10.77 37.01
CA ILE A 95 3.42 11.34 36.26
C ILE A 95 3.92 11.92 34.92
N HIS A 96 5.01 12.70 34.96
CA HIS A 96 5.59 13.28 33.73
C HIS A 96 6.04 12.20 32.75
N ARG A 97 6.66 11.14 33.25
CA ARG A 97 7.05 9.96 32.41
C ARG A 97 5.84 9.29 31.76
N SER A 98 4.78 9.07 32.51
CA SER A 98 3.54 8.47 31.98
C SER A 98 2.89 9.37 30.93
N LEU A 99 2.87 10.70 31.12
CA LEU A 99 2.39 11.66 30.14
C LEU A 99 3.22 11.64 28.86
N GLN A 100 4.55 11.51 28.95
CA GLN A 100 5.41 11.38 27.78
C GLN A 100 5.12 10.07 27.02
N LEU A 101 4.87 8.96 27.70
CA LEU A 101 4.50 7.69 27.08
C LEU A 101 3.13 7.77 26.40
N ILE A 102 2.17 8.46 27.02
CA ILE A 102 0.86 8.75 26.42
C ILE A 102 1.04 9.56 25.12
N ALA A 103 1.81 10.63 25.17
CA ALA A 103 2.07 11.46 23.98
C ALA A 103 2.67 10.64 22.84
N ARG A 104 3.71 9.83 23.12
CA ARG A 104 4.32 8.95 22.11
C ARG A 104 3.33 7.92 21.56
N SER A 105 2.51 7.29 22.40
CA SER A 105 1.52 6.31 21.96
C SER A 105 0.39 6.94 21.13
N SER A 106 0.01 8.18 21.46
CA SER A 106 -0.95 8.97 20.67
C SER A 106 -0.43 9.27 19.25
N VAL A 107 0.82 9.70 19.13
CA VAL A 107 1.47 9.93 17.83
C VAL A 107 1.51 8.64 16.99
N ARG A 108 1.86 7.50 17.61
CA ARG A 108 1.85 6.20 16.92
C ARG A 108 0.45 5.80 16.44
N ALA A 109 -0.56 5.97 17.30
CA ALA A 109 -1.94 5.66 16.93
C ALA A 109 -2.42 6.52 15.75
N THR A 110 -2.14 7.82 15.78
CA THR A 110 -2.45 8.76 14.70
C THR A 110 -1.75 8.35 13.40
N HIS A 111 -0.47 7.98 13.46
CA HIS A 111 0.26 7.49 12.29
C HIS A 111 -0.38 6.24 11.70
N THR A 112 -0.74 5.24 12.53
CA THR A 112 -1.43 4.03 12.08
C THR A 112 -2.78 4.35 11.43
N VAL A 113 -3.57 5.26 12.01
CA VAL A 113 -4.85 5.71 11.41
C VAL A 113 -4.63 6.35 10.04
N ASN A 114 -3.65 7.24 9.91
CA ASN A 114 -3.34 7.89 8.64
C ASN A 114 -2.91 6.88 7.59
N GLN A 115 -2.12 5.87 7.94
CA GLN A 115 -1.72 4.79 7.04
C GLN A 115 -2.93 3.94 6.60
N LEU A 116 -3.86 3.63 7.51
CA LEU A 116 -5.09 2.91 7.16
C LEU A 116 -5.98 3.72 6.21
N LEU A 117 -6.08 5.03 6.46
CA LEU A 117 -6.83 5.93 5.57
C LEU A 117 -6.16 6.07 4.19
N ALA A 118 -4.83 6.14 4.14
CA ALA A 118 -4.08 6.17 2.88
C ALA A 118 -4.34 4.89 2.06
N LEU A 119 -4.25 3.72 2.70
CA LEU A 119 -4.54 2.44 2.03
C LEU A 119 -5.99 2.34 1.57
N ALA A 120 -6.96 2.74 2.41
CA ALA A 120 -8.37 2.73 2.04
C ALA A 120 -8.69 3.68 0.87
N ARG A 121 -8.04 4.84 0.79
CA ARG A 121 -8.14 5.76 -0.35
C ARG A 121 -7.54 5.16 -1.61
N ALA A 122 -6.40 4.51 -1.47
CA ALA A 122 -5.73 3.82 -2.55
C ALA A 122 -6.56 2.64 -3.08
N GLU A 123 -7.18 1.80 -2.24
CA GLU A 123 -8.04 0.69 -2.65
C GLU A 123 -9.37 1.12 -3.32
N THR A 124 -9.81 2.37 -3.15
CA THR A 124 -11.07 2.85 -3.74
C THR A 124 -10.93 3.05 -5.27
N THR A 125 -10.47 2.04 -5.95
CA THR A 125 -10.16 1.98 -7.39
C THR A 125 -11.42 1.90 -8.25
N GLY A 126 -12.09 2.99 -8.42
CA GLY A 126 -13.25 3.10 -9.33
C GLY A 126 -13.58 4.55 -9.66
N ARG A 127 -13.00 5.48 -8.91
CA ARG A 127 -13.03 6.90 -9.23
C ARG A 127 -11.62 7.28 -9.69
N THR A 128 -11.47 7.63 -10.94
CA THR A 128 -10.28 8.33 -11.44
C THR A 128 -9.99 9.49 -10.50
N LEU A 129 -8.99 9.30 -9.62
CA LEU A 129 -8.51 10.41 -8.80
C LEU A 129 -8.01 11.50 -9.77
N PRO A 130 -8.27 12.77 -9.48
CA PRO A 130 -7.78 13.84 -10.34
C PRO A 130 -6.27 13.72 -10.46
N THR A 131 -5.81 13.54 -11.69
CA THR A 131 -4.39 13.53 -12.03
C THR A 131 -4.00 14.91 -12.52
N GLU A 132 -2.83 15.37 -12.11
CA GLU A 132 -2.23 16.63 -12.51
C GLU A 132 -0.88 16.36 -13.15
N ILE A 133 -0.37 17.35 -13.88
CA ILE A 133 1.01 17.33 -14.38
C ILE A 133 1.92 17.69 -13.21
N ILE A 134 2.79 16.77 -12.83
CA ILE A 134 3.64 16.90 -11.65
C ILE A 134 5.12 16.77 -11.98
N ASP A 135 5.91 17.45 -11.16
CA ASP A 135 7.34 17.27 -11.02
C ASP A 135 7.64 16.35 -9.83
N LEU A 136 8.07 15.12 -10.12
CA LEU A 136 8.39 14.14 -9.08
C LEU A 136 9.58 14.57 -8.23
N ALA A 137 10.57 15.28 -8.81
CA ALA A 137 11.73 15.77 -8.06
C ALA A 137 11.32 16.77 -6.97
N HIS A 138 10.37 17.62 -7.27
CA HIS A 138 9.82 18.58 -6.31
C HIS A 138 9.15 17.85 -5.12
N ILE A 139 8.27 16.89 -5.40
CA ILE A 139 7.60 16.09 -4.34
C ILE A 139 8.62 15.35 -3.47
N VAL A 140 9.64 14.73 -4.10
CA VAL A 140 10.67 13.99 -3.33
C VAL A 140 11.48 14.94 -2.46
N THR A 141 11.86 16.10 -2.99
CA THR A 141 12.64 17.09 -2.25
C THR A 141 11.86 17.62 -1.03
N GLU A 142 10.58 17.94 -1.20
CA GLU A 142 9.73 18.38 -0.08
C GLU A 142 9.64 17.31 1.01
N VAL A 143 9.38 16.07 0.64
CA VAL A 143 9.26 14.97 1.62
C VAL A 143 10.58 14.71 2.33
N VAL A 144 11.71 14.76 1.61
CA VAL A 144 13.04 14.61 2.21
C VAL A 144 13.29 15.75 3.22
N GLN A 145 13.01 17.01 2.88
CA GLN A 145 13.14 18.17 3.77
C GLN A 145 12.30 18.01 5.04
N ASP A 146 11.03 17.61 4.89
CA ASP A 146 10.12 17.33 6.02
C ASP A 146 10.62 16.19 6.94
N SER A 147 11.43 15.29 6.40
CA SER A 147 11.92 14.11 7.12
C SER A 147 13.27 14.35 7.83
N VAL A 148 13.97 15.45 7.52
CA VAL A 148 15.28 15.80 8.12
C VAL A 148 15.27 15.78 9.65
N PRO A 149 14.29 16.39 10.37
CA PRO A 149 14.31 16.37 11.83
C PRO A 149 14.30 14.96 12.42
N ARG A 150 13.51 14.05 11.84
CA ARG A 150 13.44 12.64 12.28
C ARG A 150 14.72 11.85 11.97
N ALA A 151 15.35 12.15 10.83
CA ALA A 151 16.64 11.55 10.47
C ALA A 151 17.74 12.02 11.43
N MET A 152 17.77 13.32 11.80
CA MET A 152 18.71 13.90 12.76
C MET A 152 18.55 13.28 14.16
N ASP A 153 17.31 13.09 14.64
CA ASP A 153 17.03 12.44 15.93
C ASP A 153 17.63 11.04 16.01
N LYS A 154 17.78 10.36 14.88
CA LYS A 154 18.36 9.03 14.74
C LYS A 154 19.80 9.05 14.21
N GLN A 155 20.40 10.22 14.05
CA GLN A 155 21.75 10.43 13.51
C GLN A 155 21.93 9.78 12.11
N ILE A 156 20.91 9.81 11.29
CA ILE A 156 20.93 9.30 9.92
C ILE A 156 21.29 10.43 8.98
N ASP A 157 22.23 10.16 8.07
CA ASP A 157 22.56 11.03 6.95
C ASP A 157 21.49 10.83 5.87
N LEU A 158 20.54 11.79 5.78
CA LEU A 158 19.45 11.78 4.82
C LEU A 158 19.75 12.77 3.69
N GLY A 159 19.81 12.28 2.46
CA GLY A 159 20.10 13.09 1.28
C GLY A 159 19.14 12.86 0.12
N TYR A 160 19.08 13.88 -0.76
CA TYR A 160 18.46 13.78 -2.07
C TYR A 160 19.54 13.86 -3.16
N ASP A 161 19.46 12.94 -4.13
CA ASP A 161 20.36 12.86 -5.29
C ASP A 161 19.51 12.81 -6.56
N GLY A 162 19.50 13.90 -7.31
CA GLY A 162 18.69 14.02 -8.52
C GLY A 162 18.61 15.45 -9.02
N PRO A 163 17.85 15.70 -10.10
CA PRO A 163 17.64 17.04 -10.61
C PRO A 163 16.83 17.90 -9.61
N SER A 164 17.10 19.18 -9.56
CA SER A 164 16.25 20.13 -8.78
C SER A 164 14.86 20.27 -9.38
N GLU A 165 14.74 20.14 -10.70
CA GLU A 165 13.49 20.17 -11.46
C GLU A 165 13.58 19.16 -12.59
N VAL A 166 12.45 18.46 -12.87
CA VAL A 166 12.35 17.54 -14.00
C VAL A 166 12.10 18.34 -15.28
N PRO A 167 12.79 18.04 -16.39
CA PRO A 167 12.52 18.71 -17.68
C PRO A 167 11.04 18.66 -18.04
N PRO A 168 10.46 19.76 -18.60
CA PRO A 168 9.02 19.85 -18.89
C PRO A 168 8.47 18.71 -19.74
N GLU A 169 9.27 18.18 -20.67
CA GLU A 169 8.95 17.04 -21.51
C GLU A 169 8.92 15.70 -20.79
N CYS A 170 9.48 15.64 -19.58
CA CYS A 170 9.56 14.46 -18.75
C CYS A 170 8.61 14.51 -17.53
N LEU A 171 7.78 15.57 -17.41
CA LEU A 171 6.76 15.64 -16.36
C LEU A 171 5.77 14.48 -16.50
N MET A 172 5.23 14.00 -15.40
CA MET A 172 4.32 12.85 -15.36
C MET A 172 2.91 13.27 -14.94
N ASP A 173 1.92 12.48 -15.37
CA ASP A 173 0.57 12.59 -14.84
C ASP A 173 0.44 11.77 -13.56
N GLY A 174 -0.05 12.38 -12.50
CA GLY A 174 -0.21 11.69 -11.23
C GLY A 174 -1.07 12.47 -10.23
N ASN A 175 -1.40 11.81 -9.12
CA ASN A 175 -2.02 12.47 -8.00
C ASN A 175 -0.95 12.92 -7.01
N PRO A 176 -0.76 14.25 -6.79
CA PRO A 176 0.34 14.75 -5.96
C PRO A 176 0.26 14.29 -4.51
N THR A 177 -0.96 14.18 -3.96
CA THR A 177 -1.17 13.71 -2.58
C THR A 177 -0.77 12.26 -2.41
N LEU A 178 -1.16 11.37 -3.34
CA LEU A 178 -0.80 9.96 -3.28
C LEU A 178 0.70 9.76 -3.51
N LEU A 179 1.29 10.49 -4.45
CA LEU A 179 2.72 10.37 -4.70
C LEU A 179 3.56 10.90 -3.54
N SER A 180 3.15 11.99 -2.90
CA SER A 180 3.76 12.46 -1.65
C SER A 180 3.67 11.40 -0.55
N GLU A 181 2.53 10.71 -0.42
CA GLU A 181 2.33 9.63 0.55
C GLU A 181 3.22 8.41 0.21
N LEU A 182 3.36 8.05 -1.07
CA LEU A 182 4.26 6.99 -1.51
C LEU A 182 5.71 7.29 -1.12
N VAL A 183 6.19 8.51 -1.45
CA VAL A 183 7.56 8.94 -1.11
C VAL A 183 7.75 8.95 0.40
N ARG A 184 6.79 9.49 1.16
CA ARG A 184 6.82 9.54 2.62
C ARG A 184 6.95 8.14 3.23
N ASN A 185 6.16 7.18 2.77
CA ASN A 185 6.24 5.80 3.26
C ASN A 185 7.59 5.14 2.96
N LEU A 186 8.18 5.40 1.79
CA LEU A 186 9.53 4.89 1.45
C LEU A 186 10.60 5.50 2.33
N VAL A 187 10.60 6.84 2.49
CA VAL A 187 11.60 7.55 3.31
C VAL A 187 11.45 7.20 4.80
N ASP A 188 10.21 7.12 5.30
CA ASP A 188 9.93 6.73 6.70
C ASP A 188 10.40 5.32 6.99
N ASN A 189 10.15 4.36 6.08
CA ASN A 189 10.64 3.00 6.20
C ASN A 189 12.18 2.98 6.21
N ALA A 190 12.83 3.67 5.30
CA ALA A 190 14.28 3.75 5.22
C ALA A 190 14.89 4.31 6.52
N ILE A 191 14.36 5.44 7.04
CA ILE A 191 14.80 6.02 8.32
C ILE A 191 14.53 5.05 9.47
N HIS A 192 13.38 4.36 9.45
CA HIS A 192 12.95 3.48 10.52
C HIS A 192 13.86 2.26 10.68
N TYR A 193 14.19 1.61 9.56
CA TYR A 193 14.98 0.37 9.56
C TYR A 193 16.50 0.59 9.51
N THR A 194 16.97 1.78 9.13
CA THR A 194 18.41 2.11 9.17
C THR A 194 18.87 2.28 10.61
N PRO A 195 19.98 1.65 11.03
CA PRO A 195 20.61 1.88 12.33
C PRO A 195 21.08 3.32 12.49
N ASN A 196 21.26 3.74 13.74
CA ASN A 196 21.86 5.05 14.05
C ASN A 196 23.21 5.21 13.36
N GLY A 197 23.46 6.36 12.75
CA GLY A 197 24.70 6.65 12.00
C GLY A 197 24.72 6.10 10.58
N GLY A 198 23.61 5.51 10.11
CA GLY A 198 23.49 5.05 8.73
C GLY A 198 23.14 6.14 7.74
N VAL A 199 22.96 5.75 6.48
CA VAL A 199 22.69 6.65 5.34
C VAL A 199 21.38 6.26 4.68
N VAL A 200 20.58 7.26 4.31
CA VAL A 200 19.38 7.11 3.50
C VAL A 200 19.44 8.11 2.34
N THR A 201 19.30 7.62 1.11
CA THR A 201 19.33 8.47 -0.08
C THR A 201 18.05 8.28 -0.89
N ALA A 202 17.31 9.35 -1.07
CA ALA A 202 16.21 9.41 -2.05
C ALA A 202 16.74 9.94 -3.38
N ARG A 203 16.37 9.30 -4.47
CA ARG A 203 16.93 9.62 -5.79
C ARG A 203 15.82 9.65 -6.84
N VAL A 204 15.87 10.65 -7.73
CA VAL A 204 15.03 10.69 -8.93
C VAL A 204 15.92 10.60 -10.14
N LEU A 205 15.71 9.54 -10.93
CA LEU A 205 16.39 9.33 -12.21
C LEU A 205 15.40 9.59 -13.33
N VAL A 206 15.82 10.37 -14.31
CA VAL A 206 15.03 10.69 -15.50
C VAL A 206 15.79 10.18 -16.72
N ASP A 207 15.15 9.32 -17.51
CA ASP A 207 15.66 8.93 -18.81
C ASP A 207 15.24 9.97 -19.86
N PRO A 208 16.16 10.79 -20.37
CA PRO A 208 15.83 11.87 -21.28
C PRO A 208 15.30 11.38 -22.64
N PHE A 209 15.57 10.12 -23.02
CA PHE A 209 15.14 9.55 -24.29
C PHE A 209 13.74 8.94 -24.23
N SER A 210 13.42 8.29 -23.12
CA SER A 210 12.12 7.64 -22.95
C SER A 210 11.15 8.45 -22.09
N GLY A 211 11.61 9.49 -21.40
CA GLY A 211 10.81 10.26 -20.42
C GLY A 211 10.39 9.45 -19.20
N VAL A 212 10.94 8.25 -19.01
CA VAL A 212 10.66 7.40 -17.85
C VAL A 212 11.32 8.01 -16.63
N GLN A 213 10.55 8.11 -15.54
CA GLN A 213 11.06 8.53 -14.25
C GLN A 213 11.14 7.32 -13.29
N ILE A 214 12.21 7.28 -12.52
CA ILE A 214 12.43 6.26 -11.50
C ILE A 214 12.71 6.96 -10.18
N LEU A 215 11.81 6.78 -9.22
CA LEU A 215 12.08 7.09 -7.82
C LEU A 215 12.85 5.93 -7.21
N GLN A 216 13.96 6.20 -6.56
CA GLN A 216 14.70 5.22 -5.76
C GLN A 216 14.87 5.75 -4.34
N VAL A 217 14.64 4.88 -3.36
CA VAL A 217 15.04 5.14 -1.97
C VAL A 217 15.97 4.00 -1.56
N GLU A 218 17.15 4.38 -1.13
CA GLU A 218 18.23 3.48 -0.74
C GLU A 218 18.61 3.71 0.71
N ASP A 219 18.79 2.63 1.47
CA ASP A 219 19.20 2.68 2.86
C ASP A 219 20.37 1.73 3.17
N THR A 220 21.00 1.93 4.31
CA THR A 220 22.08 1.07 4.83
C THR A 220 21.60 0.15 5.96
N GLY A 221 20.32 -0.17 5.97
CA GLY A 221 19.69 -1.05 6.95
C GLY A 221 19.95 -2.55 6.70
N PRO A 222 19.18 -3.42 7.37
CA PRO A 222 19.37 -4.87 7.27
C PRO A 222 19.01 -5.47 5.92
N GLY A 223 18.29 -4.72 5.06
CA GLY A 223 17.73 -5.24 3.82
C GLY A 223 16.50 -6.13 4.05
N ILE A 224 15.98 -6.70 2.94
CA ILE A 224 14.86 -7.66 2.96
C ILE A 224 15.28 -8.90 2.17
N PRO A 225 15.24 -10.09 2.79
CA PRO A 225 15.55 -11.35 2.11
C PRO A 225 14.68 -11.52 0.84
N GLU A 226 15.26 -12.08 -0.21
CA GLU A 226 14.59 -12.20 -1.52
C GLU A 226 13.25 -12.94 -1.43
N ASN A 227 13.18 -14.01 -0.64
CA ASN A 227 11.97 -14.79 -0.40
C ASN A 227 10.87 -14.05 0.37
N GLU A 228 11.18 -12.91 1.01
CA GLU A 228 10.20 -12.09 1.74
C GLU A 228 9.77 -10.83 0.99
N ARG A 229 10.43 -10.48 -0.14
CA ARG A 229 10.16 -9.23 -0.89
C ARG A 229 8.74 -9.13 -1.42
N GLU A 230 8.12 -10.22 -1.83
CA GLU A 230 6.71 -10.23 -2.23
C GLU A 230 5.76 -10.18 -1.02
N LEU A 231 6.15 -10.82 0.08
CA LEU A 231 5.33 -10.88 1.29
C LEU A 231 5.24 -9.53 2.00
N VAL A 232 6.31 -8.74 2.01
CA VAL A 232 6.32 -7.41 2.65
C VAL A 232 5.45 -6.38 1.93
N LEU A 233 4.97 -6.68 0.72
CA LEU A 233 3.98 -5.89 0.00
C LEU A 233 2.54 -6.16 0.46
N GLN A 234 2.33 -7.23 1.24
CA GLN A 234 1.02 -7.53 1.81
C GLN A 234 0.78 -6.66 3.05
N PRO A 235 -0.44 -6.11 3.22
CA PRO A 235 -0.77 -5.34 4.40
C PRO A 235 -0.50 -6.12 5.69
N PHE A 236 0.09 -5.44 6.69
CA PHE A 236 0.41 -5.97 8.03
C PHE A 236 1.50 -7.05 8.08
N TYR A 237 2.07 -7.45 6.95
CA TYR A 237 3.21 -8.38 6.96
C TYR A 237 4.48 -7.67 7.46
N ARG A 238 5.27 -8.39 8.25
CA ARG A 238 6.56 -7.94 8.77
C ARG A 238 7.58 -9.04 8.62
N ALA A 239 8.76 -8.69 8.09
CA ALA A 239 9.86 -9.63 7.95
C ALA A 239 10.28 -10.19 9.31
N LEU A 240 10.51 -11.51 9.37
CA LEU A 240 10.89 -12.21 10.59
C LEU A 240 12.26 -11.73 11.08
N GLY A 241 12.37 -11.43 12.38
CA GLY A 241 13.63 -11.01 13.01
C GLY A 241 13.81 -9.50 13.13
N THR A 242 12.90 -8.67 12.66
CA THR A 242 12.94 -7.23 12.89
C THR A 242 12.29 -6.88 14.22
N ASN A 243 13.13 -6.55 15.24
CA ASN A 243 12.66 -6.04 16.55
C ASN A 243 12.24 -4.56 16.52
N VAL A 244 11.93 -4.03 15.35
CA VAL A 244 11.63 -2.60 15.16
C VAL A 244 10.12 -2.43 15.10
N ASP A 245 9.53 -1.58 15.95
CA ASP A 245 8.09 -1.31 15.98
C ASP A 245 7.59 -0.77 14.62
N GLY A 246 6.59 -1.40 14.01
CA GLY A 246 6.02 -0.94 12.74
C GLY A 246 4.65 -1.55 12.47
N SER A 247 3.79 -0.87 11.70
CA SER A 247 2.44 -1.31 11.34
C SER A 247 2.42 -2.42 10.28
N GLY A 248 3.50 -2.55 9.47
CA GLY A 248 3.52 -3.42 8.28
C GLY A 248 2.65 -2.90 7.13
N LEU A 249 2.33 -1.60 7.11
CA LEU A 249 1.48 -0.99 6.08
C LEU A 249 2.28 -0.17 5.05
N GLY A 250 3.46 0.32 5.39
CA GLY A 250 4.19 1.29 4.55
C GLY A 250 4.45 0.78 3.13
N LEU A 251 5.02 -0.41 2.96
CA LEU A 251 5.29 -0.98 1.63
C LEU A 251 4.02 -1.42 0.91
N ALA A 252 2.98 -1.83 1.62
CA ALA A 252 1.67 -2.13 1.02
C ALA A 252 1.03 -0.87 0.42
N ILE A 253 1.11 0.27 1.12
CA ILE A 253 0.65 1.58 0.61
C ILE A 253 1.45 1.97 -0.63
N VAL A 254 2.77 1.83 -0.60
CA VAL A 254 3.66 2.10 -1.75
C VAL A 254 3.26 1.26 -2.95
N HIS A 255 3.02 -0.04 -2.73
CA HIS A 255 2.62 -0.97 -3.79
C HIS A 255 1.28 -0.58 -4.43
N GLU A 256 0.28 -0.28 -3.62
CA GLU A 256 -1.05 0.10 -4.08
C GLU A 256 -1.02 1.43 -4.88
N ILE A 257 -0.33 2.45 -4.35
CA ILE A 257 -0.19 3.73 -5.04
C ILE A 257 0.59 3.56 -6.36
N ALA A 258 1.65 2.76 -6.37
CA ALA A 258 2.41 2.45 -7.57
C ALA A 258 1.53 1.78 -8.64
N GLN A 259 0.71 0.79 -8.27
CA GLN A 259 -0.23 0.12 -9.18
C GLN A 259 -1.23 1.11 -9.79
N GLN A 260 -1.79 2.03 -9.00
CA GLN A 260 -2.73 3.04 -9.49
C GLN A 260 -2.12 4.00 -10.50
N HIS A 261 -0.82 4.25 -10.39
CA HIS A 261 -0.06 5.06 -11.34
C HIS A 261 0.54 4.23 -12.48
N GLY A 262 0.19 2.93 -12.60
CA GLY A 262 0.77 2.02 -13.59
C GLY A 262 2.28 1.85 -13.46
N ALA A 263 2.82 2.14 -12.26
CA ALA A 263 4.25 2.07 -11.98
C ALA A 263 4.67 0.66 -11.55
N ALA A 264 5.89 0.28 -11.94
CA ALA A 264 6.51 -0.97 -11.53
C ALA A 264 7.39 -0.77 -10.29
N LEU A 265 7.15 -1.59 -9.26
CA LEU A 265 7.94 -1.61 -8.03
C LEU A 265 9.01 -2.69 -8.10
N LYS A 266 10.24 -2.36 -7.73
CA LYS A 266 11.37 -3.29 -7.63
C LYS A 266 12.08 -3.11 -6.29
N MET A 267 12.43 -4.21 -5.65
CA MET A 267 13.26 -4.23 -4.44
C MET A 267 14.52 -5.06 -4.67
N GLU A 268 15.65 -4.51 -4.25
CA GLU A 268 16.96 -5.18 -4.37
C GLU A 268 17.88 -4.76 -3.22
N ASP A 269 18.96 -5.51 -3.02
CA ASP A 269 20.00 -5.11 -2.09
C ASP A 269 20.67 -3.83 -2.58
N ALA A 270 20.82 -2.84 -1.70
CA ALA A 270 21.50 -1.60 -2.03
C ALA A 270 22.98 -1.83 -2.32
N HIS A 271 23.60 -2.69 -1.50
CA HIS A 271 25.03 -3.04 -1.57
C HIS A 271 25.20 -4.57 -1.58
N PRO A 272 25.02 -5.24 -2.74
CA PRO A 272 25.18 -6.68 -2.84
C PRO A 272 26.56 -7.13 -2.33
N GLY A 273 26.56 -8.16 -1.47
CA GLY A 273 27.79 -8.69 -0.88
C GLY A 273 28.30 -7.97 0.37
N ARG A 274 27.66 -6.89 0.82
CA ARG A 274 27.90 -6.27 2.13
C ARG A 274 26.95 -6.84 3.20
N HIS A 275 27.36 -6.75 4.45
CA HIS A 275 26.54 -7.08 5.61
C HIS A 275 26.58 -5.91 6.60
N PRO A 276 25.46 -5.22 6.84
CA PRO A 276 24.16 -5.40 6.21
C PRO A 276 24.13 -4.93 4.74
N PRO A 277 23.28 -5.55 3.88
CA PRO A 277 23.26 -5.24 2.45
C PRO A 277 22.55 -3.92 2.12
N GLY A 278 21.75 -3.38 3.05
CA GLY A 278 20.84 -2.28 2.77
C GLY A 278 19.68 -2.69 1.86
N LEU A 279 18.70 -1.82 1.72
CA LEU A 279 17.59 -1.99 0.80
C LEU A 279 17.58 -0.86 -0.22
N ARG A 280 17.32 -1.20 -1.47
CA ARG A 280 16.98 -0.25 -2.54
C ARG A 280 15.58 -0.57 -3.04
N VAL A 281 14.67 0.39 -2.90
CA VAL A 281 13.31 0.32 -3.46
C VAL A 281 13.22 1.28 -4.63
N GLY A 282 12.93 0.75 -5.81
CA GLY A 282 12.75 1.52 -7.04
C GLY A 282 11.29 1.49 -7.50
N VAL A 283 10.74 2.65 -7.82
CA VAL A 283 9.40 2.80 -8.42
C VAL A 283 9.57 3.45 -9.78
N ARG A 284 9.30 2.68 -10.83
CA ARG A 284 9.41 3.10 -12.22
C ARG A 284 8.05 3.52 -12.75
N PHE A 285 7.89 4.79 -13.05
CA PHE A 285 6.66 5.34 -13.58
C PHE A 285 6.63 5.24 -15.13
N PRO A 286 5.45 4.96 -15.72
CA PRO A 286 5.29 4.95 -17.16
C PRO A 286 5.48 6.36 -17.74
N ASN A 287 5.93 6.43 -19.00
CA ASN A 287 5.98 7.70 -19.69
C ASN A 287 4.57 8.13 -20.11
N ARG A 288 4.26 9.43 -19.92
CA ARG A 288 3.02 10.08 -20.34
C ARG A 288 2.69 9.89 -21.83
N ASN A 289 3.71 9.86 -22.68
CA ASN A 289 3.57 9.85 -24.16
C ASN A 289 3.60 8.44 -24.78
N ARG A 290 3.65 7.38 -23.97
CA ARG A 290 3.71 6.00 -24.48
C ARG A 290 2.57 5.19 -23.85
N PRO A 291 1.60 4.69 -24.66
CA PRO A 291 0.59 3.78 -24.11
C PRO A 291 1.26 2.55 -23.48
N PRO A 292 0.66 1.94 -22.45
CA PRO A 292 1.18 0.70 -21.88
C PRO A 292 1.35 -0.32 -23.01
N ALA A 293 2.50 -1.00 -23.03
CA ALA A 293 2.71 -2.12 -23.92
C ALA A 293 1.66 -3.21 -23.59
N GLU A 294 0.89 -3.61 -24.60
CA GLU A 294 -0.09 -4.72 -24.54
C GLU A 294 0.54 -6.05 -24.11
#